data_9b88f4eda2e71ac60404718157675aac
#
_entry.id   9b88f4eda2e71ac60404718157675aac
#
_cell.length_a   1.000
_cell.length_b   1.000
_cell.length_c   1.000
_cell.angle_alpha   90.00
_cell.angle_beta   90.00
_cell.angle_gamma   90.00
#
_symmetry.space_group_name_H-M   'P 1'
#
loop_
_entity.id
_entity.type
_entity.pdbx_description
1 polymer ?
#
loop_
_entity_poly.entity_id
_entity_poly.type
_entity_poly.pdbx_seq_one_letter_code
_entity_poly.pdbx_strand_id
1 'polypeptide(L)'
;GHYDHVGSAGVLSREWKAKLWCESADCKGVQLFPLKSADSGYEEGGTITVDELTFRVWHTPGHTEGGVVILCGECLFVGDTVFQGSIGRTDLDGGSMTAMDGSLRKFAALPIPKETQLLPGHGDFSTFGEELENNFYIRNALRGGNAEF
;
A
#
# COMPACT_ATOMS: atom_id res chain seq x y z
N GLY A 1 -1.23 0.64 -8.50
CA GLY A 1 -1.20 0.70 -9.95
C GLY A 1 -2.32 1.53 -10.58
N HIS A 2 -3.24 2.12 -9.77
CA HIS A 2 -4.31 2.98 -10.29
C HIS A 2 -3.78 4.25 -10.96
N TYR A 3 -4.56 4.78 -11.93
CA TYR A 3 -4.16 5.89 -12.81
C TYR A 3 -3.76 7.17 -12.08
N ASP A 4 -4.39 7.46 -10.96
CA ASP A 4 -4.14 8.64 -10.11
C ASP A 4 -2.82 8.55 -9.33
N HIS A 5 -2.25 7.34 -9.20
CA HIS A 5 -0.93 7.13 -8.59
C HIS A 5 0.20 7.00 -9.60
N VAL A 6 -0.08 6.50 -10.80
CA VAL A 6 0.97 6.16 -11.78
C VAL A 6 0.96 7.00 -13.05
N GLY A 7 0.09 8.01 -13.15
CA GLY A 7 -0.09 8.80 -14.37
C GLY A 7 1.20 9.41 -14.95
N SER A 8 2.15 9.81 -14.11
CA SER A 8 3.44 10.37 -14.53
C SER A 8 4.59 9.38 -14.45
N ALA A 9 4.39 8.16 -13.96
CA ALA A 9 5.47 7.20 -13.69
C ALA A 9 6.33 6.90 -14.92
N GLY A 10 5.71 6.66 -16.07
CA GLY A 10 6.43 6.36 -17.30
C GLY A 10 7.25 7.55 -17.87
N VAL A 11 6.80 8.79 -17.63
CA VAL A 11 7.55 10.00 -18.01
C VAL A 11 8.76 10.16 -17.11
N LEU A 12 8.57 10.11 -15.79
CA LEU A 12 9.63 10.24 -14.80
C LEU A 12 10.70 9.15 -14.96
N SER A 13 10.26 7.90 -15.16
CA SER A 13 11.18 6.77 -15.40
C SER A 13 12.10 7.04 -16.60
N ARG A 14 11.57 7.54 -17.73
CA ARG A 14 12.36 7.85 -18.92
C ARG A 14 13.31 9.03 -18.73
N GLU A 15 12.80 10.13 -18.15
CA GLU A 15 13.59 11.37 -18.00
C GLU A 15 14.71 11.22 -16.99
N TRP A 16 14.45 10.54 -15.89
CA TRP A 16 15.43 10.35 -14.82
C TRP A 16 16.19 9.02 -14.88
N LYS A 17 15.86 8.16 -15.86
CA LYS A 17 16.40 6.80 -15.99
C LYS A 17 16.19 5.99 -14.69
N ALA A 18 15.10 6.28 -14.00
CA ALA A 18 14.75 5.63 -12.76
C ALA A 18 14.03 4.30 -13.03
N LYS A 19 14.32 3.28 -12.25
CA LYS A 19 13.57 2.01 -12.27
C LYS A 19 12.17 2.22 -11.74
N LEU A 20 11.21 1.60 -12.41
CA LEU A 20 9.81 1.57 -12.02
C LEU A 20 9.50 0.25 -11.31
N TRP A 21 8.96 0.35 -10.10
CA TRP A 21 8.55 -0.79 -9.29
C TRP A 21 7.02 -0.81 -9.19
N CYS A 22 6.40 -1.93 -9.52
CA CYS A 22 4.97 -2.15 -9.38
C CYS A 22 4.70 -3.65 -9.46
N GLU A 23 3.73 -4.13 -8.70
CA GLU A 23 3.28 -5.51 -8.81
C GLU A 23 2.66 -5.79 -10.17
N SER A 24 2.95 -6.97 -10.73
CA SER A 24 2.47 -7.36 -12.05
C SER A 24 0.94 -7.43 -12.12
N ALA A 25 0.28 -7.78 -11.01
CA ALA A 25 -1.17 -7.78 -10.89
C ALA A 25 -1.80 -6.39 -11.14
N ASP A 26 -1.05 -5.32 -10.86
CA ASP A 26 -1.47 -3.93 -11.05
C ASP A 26 -0.97 -3.32 -12.38
N CYS A 27 -0.29 -4.11 -13.23
CA CYS A 27 0.21 -3.70 -14.55
C CYS A 27 -0.67 -4.29 -15.66
N LYS A 28 -1.86 -3.73 -15.89
CA LYS A 28 -2.86 -4.29 -16.82
C LYS A 28 -2.93 -3.59 -18.17
N GLY A 29 -2.38 -2.38 -18.31
CA GLY A 29 -2.44 -1.59 -19.55
C GLY A 29 -3.85 -1.14 -19.94
N VAL A 30 -4.74 -0.96 -18.96
CA VAL A 30 -6.12 -0.50 -19.12
C VAL A 30 -6.31 0.85 -18.44
N GLN A 31 -7.46 1.52 -18.70
CA GLN A 31 -7.68 2.87 -18.19
C GLN A 31 -7.50 2.99 -16.67
N LEU A 32 -8.02 2.06 -15.90
CA LEU A 32 -7.91 2.07 -14.43
C LEU A 32 -6.48 1.75 -13.97
N PHE A 33 -5.78 0.83 -14.66
CA PHE A 33 -4.40 0.41 -14.41
C PHE A 33 -3.57 0.66 -15.67
N PRO A 34 -3.10 1.91 -15.92
CA PRO A 34 -2.51 2.28 -17.21
C PRO A 34 -1.10 1.75 -17.44
N LEU A 35 -0.37 1.35 -16.41
CA LEU A 35 0.92 0.70 -16.59
C LEU A 35 0.74 -0.65 -17.30
N LYS A 36 1.59 -0.92 -18.32
CA LYS A 36 1.63 -2.23 -18.99
C LYS A 36 2.61 -3.18 -18.34
N SER A 37 3.68 -2.64 -17.79
CA SER A 37 4.74 -3.36 -17.09
C SER A 37 5.53 -2.42 -16.20
N ALA A 38 6.26 -2.99 -15.26
CA ALA A 38 7.28 -2.33 -14.46
C ALA A 38 8.63 -3.07 -14.62
N ASP A 39 9.71 -2.45 -14.19
CA ASP A 39 11.04 -3.06 -14.25
C ASP A 39 11.19 -4.17 -13.20
N SER A 40 10.47 -4.06 -12.10
CA SER A 40 10.47 -5.05 -11.01
C SER A 40 9.15 -5.03 -10.25
N GLY A 41 8.77 -6.18 -9.70
CA GLY A 41 7.79 -6.32 -8.63
C GLY A 41 8.47 -6.29 -7.26
N TYR A 42 7.70 -6.56 -6.23
CA TYR A 42 8.16 -6.58 -4.84
C TYR A 42 8.21 -8.00 -4.30
N GLU A 43 9.12 -8.24 -3.33
CA GLU A 43 9.16 -9.47 -2.55
C GLU A 43 8.55 -9.22 -1.16
N GLU A 44 7.72 -10.16 -0.69
CA GLU A 44 7.14 -10.08 0.65
C GLU A 44 8.23 -10.04 1.74
N GLY A 45 8.21 -9.00 2.57
CA GLY A 45 9.24 -8.77 3.59
C GLY A 45 10.61 -8.40 3.03
N GLY A 46 10.73 -8.24 1.71
CA GLY A 46 11.95 -7.88 1.01
C GLY A 46 12.39 -6.45 1.27
N THR A 47 13.62 -6.15 0.87
CA THR A 47 14.19 -4.80 0.95
C THR A 47 14.72 -4.34 -0.40
N ILE A 48 14.54 -3.04 -0.66
CA ILE A 48 15.12 -2.34 -1.81
C ILE A 48 16.05 -1.27 -1.27
N THR A 49 17.28 -1.22 -1.74
CA THR A 49 18.25 -0.19 -1.35
C THR A 49 18.48 0.76 -2.51
N VAL A 50 18.38 2.05 -2.25
CA VAL A 50 18.68 3.12 -3.19
C VAL A 50 19.60 4.10 -2.47
N ASP A 51 20.85 4.13 -2.84
CA ASP A 51 21.94 4.83 -2.15
C ASP A 51 21.95 4.46 -0.64
N GLU A 52 21.75 5.41 0.26
CA GLU A 52 21.73 5.19 1.71
C GLU A 52 20.33 4.80 2.23
N LEU A 53 19.31 4.84 1.38
CA LEU A 53 17.93 4.56 1.78
C LEU A 53 17.62 3.06 1.65
N THR A 54 17.01 2.50 2.66
CA THR A 54 16.49 1.14 2.65
C THR A 54 14.98 1.16 2.76
N PHE A 55 14.31 0.56 1.79
CA PHE A 55 12.86 0.42 1.73
C PHE A 55 12.51 -1.02 2.06
N ARG A 56 11.72 -1.25 3.09
CA ARG A 56 11.19 -2.58 3.43
C ARG A 56 9.74 -2.68 3.00
N VAL A 57 9.39 -3.78 2.34
CA VAL A 57 8.09 -3.94 1.67
C VAL A 57 7.29 -5.07 2.28
N TRP A 58 5.98 -4.88 2.45
CA TRP A 58 5.02 -5.94 2.77
C TRP A 58 3.81 -5.84 1.85
N HIS A 59 3.36 -6.97 1.34
CA HIS A 59 2.16 -7.06 0.52
C HIS A 59 0.90 -6.87 1.38
N THR A 60 0.06 -5.97 0.95
CA THR A 60 -1.23 -5.65 1.57
C THR A 60 -2.34 -5.58 0.52
N PRO A 61 -2.66 -6.73 -0.13
CA PRO A 61 -3.74 -6.78 -1.12
C PRO A 61 -5.09 -6.44 -0.48
N GLY A 62 -6.00 -5.93 -1.29
CA GLY A 62 -7.37 -5.64 -0.85
C GLY A 62 -7.97 -4.42 -1.55
N HIS A 63 -7.27 -3.29 -1.63
CA HIS A 63 -7.65 -2.20 -2.52
C HIS A 63 -7.33 -2.57 -3.97
N THR A 64 -6.15 -3.12 -4.20
CA THR A 64 -5.75 -3.83 -5.42
C THR A 64 -5.12 -5.18 -5.07
N GLU A 65 -4.94 -6.05 -6.05
CA GLU A 65 -4.22 -7.33 -5.86
C GLU A 65 -2.73 -7.10 -5.57
N GLY A 66 -2.13 -6.06 -6.16
CA GLY A 66 -0.72 -5.69 -6.03
C GLY A 66 -0.43 -4.68 -4.92
N GLY A 67 -1.37 -4.44 -3.99
CA GLY A 67 -1.19 -3.48 -2.90
C GLY A 67 0.01 -3.82 -2.02
N VAL A 68 0.81 -2.80 -1.66
CA VAL A 68 1.96 -2.91 -0.76
C VAL A 68 2.01 -1.74 0.20
N VAL A 69 2.67 -1.94 1.35
CA VAL A 69 3.15 -0.86 2.22
C VAL A 69 4.67 -0.89 2.26
N ILE A 70 5.28 0.28 2.33
CA ILE A 70 6.74 0.44 2.18
C ILE A 70 7.26 1.32 3.30
N LEU A 71 8.14 0.76 4.14
CA LEU A 71 8.82 1.48 5.22
C LEU A 71 10.16 2.03 4.74
N CYS A 72 10.40 3.32 4.98
CA CYS A 72 11.69 3.95 4.82
C CYS A 72 11.95 4.89 6.00
N GLY A 73 12.97 4.59 6.80
CA GLY A 73 13.24 5.34 8.03
C GLY A 73 12.03 5.36 8.97
N GLU A 74 11.56 6.54 9.31
CA GLU A 74 10.41 6.76 10.20
C GLU A 74 9.06 6.89 9.45
N CYS A 75 9.05 6.68 8.13
CA CYS A 75 7.88 6.85 7.27
C CYS A 75 7.41 5.52 6.70
N LEU A 76 6.12 5.21 6.81
CA LEU A 76 5.45 4.10 6.15
C LEU A 76 4.53 4.64 5.05
N PHE A 77 4.89 4.40 3.80
CA PHE A 77 4.03 4.68 2.65
C PHE A 77 2.98 3.58 2.55
N VAL A 78 1.73 3.92 2.76
CA VAL A 78 0.64 2.93 2.86
C VAL A 78 -0.26 2.88 1.64
N GLY A 79 -0.02 3.73 0.63
CA GLY A 79 -0.87 3.82 -0.55
C GLY A 79 -2.33 3.92 -0.16
N ASP A 80 -3.16 3.11 -0.80
CA ASP A 80 -4.59 3.05 -0.52
C ASP A 80 -4.98 1.83 0.34
N THR A 81 -4.07 1.38 1.21
CA THR A 81 -4.37 0.33 2.18
C THR A 81 -5.03 0.91 3.43
N VAL A 82 -4.40 1.90 4.06
CA VAL A 82 -4.88 2.55 5.29
C VAL A 82 -4.90 4.05 5.12
N PHE A 83 -6.00 4.67 5.51
CA PHE A 83 -6.17 6.13 5.61
C PHE A 83 -6.40 6.52 7.07
N GLN A 84 -6.32 7.80 7.37
CA GLN A 84 -6.66 8.29 8.70
C GLN A 84 -8.10 7.91 9.06
N GLY A 85 -8.26 7.00 10.02
CA GLY A 85 -9.56 6.47 10.47
C GLY A 85 -10.35 5.65 9.44
N SER A 86 -9.75 5.31 8.28
CA SER A 86 -10.42 4.63 7.18
C SER A 86 -9.49 3.66 6.43
N ILE A 87 -9.97 3.10 5.33
CA ILE A 87 -9.22 2.23 4.41
C ILE A 87 -9.55 2.56 2.96
N GLY A 88 -8.72 2.10 2.02
CA GLY A 88 -9.03 2.14 0.61
C GLY A 88 -10.25 1.27 0.27
N ARG A 89 -11.04 1.72 -0.71
CA ARG A 89 -12.20 0.96 -1.21
C ARG A 89 -11.77 -0.39 -1.80
N THR A 90 -12.65 -1.36 -1.72
CA THR A 90 -12.38 -2.76 -2.14
C THR A 90 -13.34 -3.27 -3.21
N ASP A 91 -14.11 -2.39 -3.82
CA ASP A 91 -15.17 -2.69 -4.78
C ASP A 91 -14.80 -2.42 -6.24
N LEU A 92 -13.55 -2.00 -6.51
CA LEU A 92 -13.01 -1.85 -7.87
C LEU A 92 -12.39 -3.18 -8.36
N ASP A 93 -12.02 -3.21 -9.64
CA ASP A 93 -11.34 -4.35 -10.25
C ASP A 93 -10.05 -4.68 -9.48
N GLY A 94 -9.89 -5.95 -9.10
CA GLY A 94 -8.80 -6.42 -8.25
C GLY A 94 -8.99 -6.15 -6.75
N GLY A 95 -10.09 -5.49 -6.35
CA GLY A 95 -10.44 -5.25 -4.96
C GLY A 95 -11.04 -6.46 -4.26
N SER A 96 -10.80 -6.61 -2.95
CA SER A 96 -11.34 -7.69 -2.11
C SER A 96 -11.34 -7.28 -0.65
N MET A 97 -12.53 -7.22 -0.04
CA MET A 97 -12.64 -6.93 1.39
C MET A 97 -12.02 -8.04 2.26
N THR A 98 -12.15 -9.30 1.83
CA THR A 98 -11.53 -10.43 2.54
C THR A 98 -9.99 -10.34 2.54
N ALA A 99 -9.40 -9.95 1.39
CA ALA A 99 -7.96 -9.73 1.30
C ALA A 99 -7.54 -8.50 2.14
N MET A 100 -8.31 -7.42 2.09
CA MET A 100 -8.09 -6.22 2.91
C MET A 100 -8.07 -6.55 4.40
N ASP A 101 -9.01 -7.34 4.86
CA ASP A 101 -9.12 -7.76 6.26
C ASP A 101 -7.86 -8.55 6.71
N GLY A 102 -7.35 -9.45 5.88
CA GLY A 102 -6.07 -10.13 6.08
C GLY A 102 -4.88 -9.15 6.11
N SER A 103 -4.88 -8.18 5.21
CA SER A 103 -3.86 -7.13 5.12
C SER A 103 -3.86 -6.22 6.35
N LEU A 104 -5.03 -5.86 6.87
CA LEU A 104 -5.16 -5.06 8.10
C LEU A 104 -4.62 -5.80 9.34
N ARG A 105 -4.85 -7.11 9.45
CA ARG A 105 -4.24 -7.93 10.51
C ARG A 105 -2.72 -7.98 10.38
N LYS A 106 -2.20 -8.17 9.16
CA LYS A 106 -0.76 -8.13 8.88
C LYS A 106 -0.19 -6.75 9.21
N PHE A 107 -0.84 -5.69 8.77
CA PHE A 107 -0.46 -4.30 9.06
C PHE A 107 -0.33 -4.08 10.57
N ALA A 108 -1.33 -4.47 11.35
CA ALA A 108 -1.32 -4.30 12.80
C ALA A 108 -0.19 -5.08 13.51
N ALA A 109 0.33 -6.13 12.89
CA ALA A 109 1.41 -6.96 13.41
C ALA A 109 2.81 -6.53 12.91
N LEU A 110 2.91 -5.43 12.14
CA LEU A 110 4.21 -4.96 11.65
C LEU A 110 5.15 -4.60 12.81
N PRO A 111 6.42 -5.06 12.75
CA PRO A 111 7.40 -4.79 13.80
C PRO A 111 8.02 -3.39 13.65
N ILE A 112 7.18 -2.36 13.76
CA ILE A 112 7.56 -0.95 13.59
C ILE A 112 7.11 -0.12 14.80
N PRO A 113 7.80 0.99 15.11
CA PRO A 113 7.41 1.87 16.20
C PRO A 113 6.02 2.49 15.99
N LYS A 114 5.30 2.74 17.08
CA LYS A 114 3.98 3.40 17.04
C LYS A 114 4.03 4.83 16.50
N GLU A 115 5.17 5.49 16.64
CA GLU A 115 5.45 6.84 16.18
C GLU A 115 5.70 6.92 14.67
N THR A 116 5.85 5.77 13.99
CA THR A 116 6.05 5.73 12.53
C THR A 116 4.95 6.49 11.84
N GLN A 117 5.35 7.46 11.01
CA GLN A 117 4.45 8.33 10.28
C GLN A 117 3.81 7.56 9.11
N LEU A 118 2.49 7.63 8.97
CA LEU A 118 1.76 7.05 7.85
C LEU A 118 1.55 8.09 6.74
N LEU A 119 1.99 7.73 5.55
CA LEU A 119 1.86 8.54 4.34
C LEU A 119 0.91 7.82 3.37
N PRO A 120 -0.40 8.15 3.41
CA PRO A 120 -1.40 7.53 2.54
C PRO A 120 -1.38 8.11 1.14
N GLY A 121 -2.01 7.40 0.20
CA GLY A 121 -2.24 7.91 -1.15
C GLY A 121 -3.24 9.06 -1.20
N HIS A 122 -4.20 9.08 -0.27
CA HIS A 122 -5.23 10.12 -0.13
C HIS A 122 -5.47 10.48 1.33
N GLY A 123 -5.92 11.72 1.56
CA GLY A 123 -6.28 12.22 2.89
C GLY A 123 -5.08 12.69 3.71
N ASP A 124 -5.31 12.84 5.00
CA ASP A 124 -4.32 13.39 5.92
C ASP A 124 -3.32 12.34 6.42
N PHE A 125 -2.16 12.80 6.87
CA PHE A 125 -1.17 11.95 7.52
C PHE A 125 -1.66 11.54 8.91
N SER A 126 -1.16 10.38 9.36
CA SER A 126 -1.45 9.84 10.68
C SER A 126 -0.19 9.16 11.23
N THR A 127 -0.30 8.42 12.31
CA THR A 127 0.76 7.56 12.81
C THR A 127 0.29 6.11 12.92
N PHE A 128 1.24 5.18 12.89
CA PHE A 128 0.93 3.76 13.03
C PHE A 128 0.15 3.48 14.32
N GLY A 129 0.56 4.09 15.44
CA GLY A 129 -0.11 3.94 16.72
C GLY A 129 -1.53 4.49 16.74
N GLU A 130 -1.76 5.68 16.14
CA GLU A 130 -3.10 6.27 16.06
C GLU A 130 -4.06 5.37 15.29
N GLU A 131 -3.62 4.81 14.17
CA GLU A 131 -4.47 3.91 13.37
C GLU A 131 -4.74 2.59 14.09
N LEU A 132 -3.77 2.02 14.82
CA LEU A 132 -4.01 0.82 15.63
C LEU A 132 -5.07 1.06 16.73
N GLU A 133 -5.08 2.25 17.32
CA GLU A 133 -5.98 2.60 18.43
C GLU A 133 -7.37 3.06 17.96
N ASN A 134 -7.44 3.82 16.88
CA ASN A 134 -8.64 4.56 16.49
C ASN A 134 -9.30 4.09 15.21
N ASN A 135 -8.57 3.42 14.28
CA ASN A 135 -9.14 2.99 13.02
C ASN A 135 -10.14 1.84 13.22
N PHE A 136 -11.40 2.11 12.90
CA PHE A 136 -12.49 1.15 13.05
C PHE A 136 -12.22 -0.16 12.32
N TYR A 137 -11.74 -0.08 11.07
CA TYR A 137 -11.53 -1.25 10.20
C TYR A 137 -10.42 -2.15 10.73
N ILE A 138 -9.30 -1.57 11.18
CA ILE A 138 -8.20 -2.33 11.79
C ILE A 138 -8.69 -3.03 13.05
N ARG A 139 -9.39 -2.32 13.93
CA ARG A 139 -9.92 -2.87 15.16
C ARG A 139 -10.94 -3.99 14.91
N ASN A 140 -11.79 -3.84 13.89
CA ASN A 140 -12.75 -4.85 13.48
C ASN A 140 -12.05 -6.11 12.95
N ALA A 141 -11.06 -5.94 12.08
CA ALA A 141 -10.24 -7.03 11.56
C ALA A 141 -9.58 -7.85 12.69
N LEU A 142 -9.02 -7.17 13.69
CA LEU A 142 -8.38 -7.82 14.84
C LEU A 142 -9.35 -8.61 15.74
N ARG A 143 -10.62 -8.24 15.78
CA ARG A 143 -11.67 -8.95 16.56
C ARG A 143 -12.23 -10.18 15.84
N GLY A 144 -11.78 -10.45 14.59
CA GLY A 144 -12.32 -11.53 13.77
C GLY A 144 -13.72 -11.23 13.21
N GLY A 145 -14.13 -9.97 13.20
CA GLY A 145 -15.35 -9.52 12.54
C GLY A 145 -15.18 -9.55 11.04
N ASN A 146 -16.08 -10.24 10.32
CA ASN A 146 -16.26 -9.95 8.91
C ASN A 146 -16.89 -8.55 8.83
N ALA A 147 -16.27 -7.63 8.12
CA ALA A 147 -16.90 -6.36 7.81
C ALA A 147 -17.99 -6.61 6.75
N GLU A 148 -19.14 -7.11 7.21
CA GLU A 148 -20.36 -7.04 6.42
C GLU A 148 -20.91 -5.62 6.55
N PHE A 149 -20.94 -4.91 5.42
CA PHE A 149 -21.61 -3.61 5.26
C PHE A 149 -22.94 -3.80 4.58
#